data_8fcc37f2dd3d90187c13c321bb163bb8
#
_entry.id   8fcc37f2dd3d90187c13c321bb163bb8
#
_cell.length_a   1.000
_cell.length_b   1.000
_cell.length_c   1.000
_cell.angle_alpha   90.00
_cell.angle_beta   90.00
_cell.angle_gamma   90.00
#
_symmetry.space_group_name_H-M   'P 1'
#
loop_
_entity.id
_entity.type
_entity.pdbx_description
1 polymer ?
#
loop_
_entity_poly.entity_id
_entity_poly.type
_entity_poly.pdbx_seq_one_letter_code
_entity_poly.pdbx_strand_id
1 'polypeptide(L)'
;MTNLRPTDCEEFINDIDGGAFAEQLSYAVSIVASAAMETQKVGVITVQLKFSKSKGAGHNNITVEHKLISNAPLPKGKCVEEHRDKTPMYVNTGGDVSLFAKHTEQLFEVKA
;
A
#
# COMPACT_ATOMS: atom_id res chain seq x y z
N MET A 1 -22.02 1.64 16.31
CA MET A 1 -20.86 1.52 15.48
C MET A 1 -19.58 1.64 16.30
N THR A 2 -18.70 0.79 16.03
CA THR A 2 -17.51 0.76 16.83
C THR A 2 -16.61 1.96 16.56
N ASN A 3 -15.73 2.20 17.50
CA ASN A 3 -14.73 3.24 17.36
C ASN A 3 -13.54 2.66 16.60
N LEU A 4 -13.62 2.76 15.29
CA LEU A 4 -12.52 2.30 14.46
C LEU A 4 -11.35 3.27 14.56
N ARG A 5 -10.17 2.71 14.65
CA ARG A 5 -8.95 3.50 14.67
C ARG A 5 -8.41 3.59 13.25
N PRO A 6 -8.16 4.80 12.76
CA PRO A 6 -7.61 4.90 11.40
C PRO A 6 -6.20 4.34 11.34
N THR A 7 -5.90 3.75 10.19
CA THR A 7 -4.57 3.27 9.90
C THR A 7 -3.66 4.47 9.61
N ASP A 8 -2.42 4.38 10.10
CA ASP A 8 -1.41 5.37 9.75
C ASP A 8 -1.02 5.11 8.30
N CYS A 9 -1.53 5.92 7.40
CA CYS A 9 -1.34 5.67 5.97
C CYS A 9 0.11 5.82 5.54
N GLU A 10 0.84 6.73 6.16
CA GLU A 10 2.24 6.90 5.81
C GLU A 10 3.02 5.64 6.15
N GLU A 11 2.83 5.12 7.35
CA GLU A 11 3.49 3.89 7.76
C GLU A 11 3.02 2.72 6.92
N PHE A 12 1.72 2.64 6.66
CA PHE A 12 1.15 1.56 5.89
C PHE A 12 1.75 1.48 4.49
N ILE A 13 1.81 2.61 3.82
CA ILE A 13 2.35 2.66 2.47
C ILE A 13 3.83 2.27 2.46
N ASN A 14 4.57 2.71 3.47
CA ASN A 14 6.00 2.39 3.54
C ASN A 14 6.26 0.93 3.89
N ASP A 15 5.30 0.27 4.53
CA ASP A 15 5.45 -1.13 4.93
C ASP A 15 5.09 -2.11 3.82
N ILE A 16 4.33 -1.69 2.84
CA ILE A 16 3.92 -2.58 1.76
C ILE A 16 5.15 -3.06 1.01
N ASP A 17 5.26 -4.39 0.90
CA ASP A 17 6.33 -5.04 0.14
C ASP A 17 7.71 -4.56 0.58
N GLY A 18 7.88 -4.39 1.91
CA GLY A 18 9.19 -4.02 2.45
C GLY A 18 9.69 -2.67 1.98
N GLY A 19 8.80 -1.78 1.60
CA GLY A 19 9.17 -0.45 1.11
C GLY A 19 9.26 -0.38 -0.40
N ALA A 20 9.21 -1.51 -1.10
CA ALA A 20 9.35 -1.50 -2.55
C ALA A 20 8.20 -0.76 -3.23
N PHE A 21 6.99 -0.90 -2.68
CA PHE A 21 5.84 -0.21 -3.27
C PHE A 21 6.02 1.30 -3.23
N ALA A 22 6.43 1.83 -2.07
CA ALA A 22 6.60 3.28 -1.92
C ALA A 22 7.67 3.79 -2.89
N GLU A 23 8.74 3.02 -3.04
CA GLU A 23 9.82 3.40 -3.95
C GLU A 23 9.34 3.39 -5.40
N GLN A 24 8.60 2.35 -5.79
CA GLN A 24 8.06 2.24 -7.14
C GLN A 24 7.09 3.38 -7.42
N LEU A 25 6.27 3.72 -6.43
CA LEU A 25 5.33 4.81 -6.59
C LEU A 25 6.04 6.13 -6.77
N SER A 26 7.12 6.34 -6.01
CA SER A 26 7.90 7.57 -6.12
C SER A 26 8.46 7.76 -7.53
N TYR A 27 9.04 6.70 -8.09
CA TYR A 27 9.55 6.76 -9.45
C TYR A 27 8.42 6.96 -10.47
N ALA A 28 7.30 6.26 -10.28
CA ALA A 28 6.18 6.38 -11.19
C ALA A 28 5.65 7.81 -11.24
N VAL A 29 5.55 8.45 -10.07
CA VAL A 29 5.07 9.83 -10.02
C VAL A 29 6.00 10.74 -10.82
N SER A 30 7.31 10.59 -10.64
CA SER A 30 8.27 11.44 -11.36
C SER A 30 8.22 11.19 -12.85
N ILE A 31 8.15 9.92 -13.25
CA ILE A 31 8.13 9.57 -14.66
C ILE A 31 6.87 10.06 -15.36
N VAL A 32 5.71 9.79 -14.73
CA VAL A 32 4.45 10.16 -15.36
C VAL A 32 4.29 11.68 -15.39
N ALA A 33 4.68 12.36 -14.31
CA ALA A 33 4.57 13.81 -14.28
C ALA A 33 5.45 14.46 -15.33
N SER A 34 6.68 13.98 -15.47
CA SER A 34 7.60 14.51 -16.48
C SER A 34 7.08 14.26 -17.88
N ALA A 35 6.55 13.05 -18.11
CA ALA A 35 6.01 12.73 -19.43
C ALA A 35 4.80 13.58 -19.76
N ALA A 36 3.95 13.84 -18.77
CA ALA A 36 2.78 14.68 -18.99
C ALA A 36 3.18 16.11 -19.33
N MET A 37 4.21 16.62 -18.65
CA MET A 37 4.71 17.96 -18.97
C MET A 37 5.29 18.05 -20.37
N GLU A 38 6.09 17.06 -20.75
CA GLU A 38 6.76 17.11 -22.05
C GLU A 38 5.81 16.92 -23.20
N THR A 39 4.85 16.00 -23.05
CA THR A 39 3.93 15.68 -24.14
C THR A 39 2.68 16.53 -24.14
N GLN A 40 2.39 17.21 -23.02
CA GLN A 40 1.15 17.96 -22.82
C GLN A 40 -0.06 17.05 -22.93
N LYS A 41 0.13 15.79 -22.59
CA LYS A 41 -0.94 14.80 -22.56
C LYS A 41 -1.13 14.32 -21.12
N VAL A 42 -2.28 13.69 -20.88
CA VAL A 42 -2.62 13.22 -19.55
C VAL A 42 -1.89 11.94 -19.25
N GLY A 43 -1.23 11.88 -18.09
CA GLY A 43 -0.68 10.65 -17.57
C GLY A 43 -1.52 10.17 -16.39
N VAL A 44 -1.52 8.88 -16.11
CA VAL A 44 -2.38 8.31 -15.08
C VAL A 44 -1.58 7.29 -14.26
N ILE A 45 -1.75 7.35 -12.95
CA ILE A 45 -1.25 6.31 -12.06
C ILE A 45 -2.46 5.71 -11.35
N THR A 46 -2.53 4.39 -11.37
CA THR A 46 -3.62 3.68 -10.70
C THR A 46 -3.02 2.80 -9.61
N VAL A 47 -3.57 2.93 -8.41
CA VAL A 47 -3.20 2.07 -7.29
C VAL A 47 -4.44 1.31 -6.86
N GLN A 48 -4.29 0.00 -6.77
CA GLN A 48 -5.38 -0.84 -6.28
C GLN A 48 -4.87 -1.62 -5.09
N LEU A 49 -5.65 -1.62 -4.02
CA LEU A 49 -5.33 -2.38 -2.83
C LEU A 49 -6.46 -3.36 -2.59
N LYS A 50 -6.12 -4.64 -2.47
CA LYS A 50 -7.07 -5.69 -2.17
C LYS A 50 -6.72 -6.30 -0.83
N PHE A 51 -7.73 -6.44 0.00
CA PHE A 51 -7.57 -6.97 1.34
C PHE A 51 -8.32 -8.29 1.44
N SER A 52 -7.62 -9.34 1.86
CA SER A 52 -8.26 -10.62 2.03
C SER A 52 -7.71 -11.27 3.29
N LYS A 53 -8.58 -12.01 3.98
CA LYS A 53 -8.15 -12.70 5.18
C LYS A 53 -7.13 -13.77 4.80
N SER A 54 -6.02 -13.81 5.53
CA SER A 54 -4.99 -14.80 5.29
C SER A 54 -5.49 -16.16 5.75
N LYS A 55 -5.16 -17.17 4.98
CA LYS A 55 -5.54 -18.54 5.31
C LYS A 55 -4.57 -19.09 6.33
N GLY A 56 -5.11 -19.84 7.26
CA GLY A 56 -4.32 -20.63 8.18
C GLY A 56 -4.01 -19.94 9.48
N ALA A 57 -3.02 -19.10 9.50
CA ALA A 57 -2.48 -18.61 10.75
C ALA A 57 -3.32 -17.47 11.32
N GLY A 58 -3.73 -17.62 12.58
CA GLY A 58 -4.32 -16.55 13.33
C GLY A 58 -5.64 -16.02 12.79
N HIS A 59 -6.29 -15.18 13.59
CA HIS A 59 -7.58 -14.63 13.20
C HIS A 59 -7.51 -13.17 12.81
N ASN A 60 -6.36 -12.55 13.02
CA ASN A 60 -6.19 -11.14 12.69
C ASN A 60 -5.17 -10.91 11.57
N ASN A 61 -4.83 -11.96 10.84
CA ASN A 61 -3.90 -11.83 9.72
C ASN A 61 -4.65 -11.50 8.45
N ILE A 62 -4.10 -10.59 7.70
CA ILE A 62 -4.70 -10.17 6.44
C ILE A 62 -3.61 -10.10 5.38
N THR A 63 -3.98 -10.40 4.14
CA THR A 63 -3.08 -10.26 3.01
C THR A 63 -3.47 -9.03 2.23
N VAL A 64 -2.54 -8.13 2.05
CA VAL A 64 -2.76 -6.91 1.27
C VAL A 64 -2.08 -7.10 -0.07
N GLU A 65 -2.88 -7.14 -1.12
CA GLU A 65 -2.34 -7.23 -2.48
C GLU A 65 -2.39 -5.84 -3.09
N HIS A 66 -1.23 -5.35 -3.53
CA HIS A 66 -1.18 -4.06 -4.18
C HIS A 66 -0.91 -4.22 -5.66
N LYS A 67 -1.44 -3.31 -6.43
CA LYS A 67 -1.19 -3.23 -7.86
C LYS A 67 -0.97 -1.77 -8.22
N LEU A 68 0.15 -1.50 -8.85
CA LEU A 68 0.51 -0.15 -9.26
C LEU A 68 0.65 -0.14 -10.78
N ILE A 69 -0.16 0.65 -11.42
CA ILE A 69 -0.11 0.79 -12.88
C ILE A 69 0.25 2.23 -13.19
N SER A 70 1.32 2.41 -13.96
CA SER A 70 1.68 3.74 -14.42
C SER A 70 1.50 3.81 -15.92
N ASN A 71 0.86 4.88 -16.37
CA ASN A 71 0.57 5.13 -17.76
C ASN A 71 1.18 6.46 -18.12
N ALA A 72 2.38 6.43 -18.70
CA ALA A 72 3.11 7.63 -19.05
C ALA A 72 2.89 7.93 -20.55
N PRO A 73 2.43 9.15 -20.88
CA PRO A 73 2.18 9.46 -22.28
C PRO A 73 3.49 9.63 -23.02
N LEU A 74 3.49 9.20 -24.28
CA LEU A 74 4.60 9.40 -25.18
C LEU A 74 4.13 10.31 -26.30
N PRO A 75 5.06 10.90 -27.07
CA PRO A 75 4.64 11.69 -28.22
C PRO A 75 3.70 10.92 -29.13
N LYS A 76 3.97 9.61 -29.27
CA LYS A 76 3.06 8.72 -30.00
C LYS A 76 2.84 7.51 -29.10
N GLY A 77 1.60 7.40 -28.58
CA GLY A 77 1.26 6.28 -27.75
C GLY A 77 1.53 6.53 -26.29
N LYS A 78 1.86 5.45 -25.58
CA LYS A 78 2.00 5.52 -24.13
C LYS A 78 2.89 4.38 -23.65
N CYS A 79 3.45 4.56 -22.47
CA CYS A 79 4.24 3.53 -21.82
C CYS A 79 3.51 3.11 -20.56
N VAL A 80 3.14 1.83 -20.47
CA VAL A 80 2.38 1.30 -19.33
C VAL A 80 3.23 0.28 -18.62
N GLU A 81 3.36 0.46 -17.29
CA GLU A 81 4.05 -0.50 -16.44
C GLU A 81 3.16 -0.91 -15.31
N GLU A 82 3.26 -2.16 -14.92
CA GLU A 82 2.45 -2.69 -13.84
C GLU A 82 3.32 -3.44 -12.87
N HIS A 83 3.14 -3.16 -11.57
CA HIS A 83 3.80 -3.87 -10.48
C HIS A 83 2.73 -4.41 -9.54
N ARG A 84 2.91 -5.66 -9.12
CA ARG A 84 1.92 -6.32 -8.27
C ARG A 84 2.64 -7.24 -7.30
N ASP A 85 2.22 -7.20 -6.05
CA ASP A 85 2.75 -8.13 -5.07
C ASP A 85 1.80 -8.19 -3.88
N LYS A 86 2.12 -9.05 -2.92
CA LYS A 86 1.29 -9.25 -1.73
C LYS A 86 2.14 -9.07 -0.50
N THR A 87 1.53 -8.52 0.54
CA THR A 87 2.19 -8.30 1.82
C THR A 87 1.30 -8.82 2.93
N PRO A 88 1.80 -9.71 3.79
CA PRO A 88 1.03 -10.12 4.97
C PRO A 88 1.08 -9.02 6.03
N MET A 89 -0.07 -8.74 6.62
CA MET A 89 -0.18 -7.70 7.63
C MET A 89 -1.15 -8.14 8.71
N TYR A 90 -1.35 -7.30 9.71
CA TYR A 90 -2.22 -7.57 10.83
C TYR A 90 -3.27 -6.49 10.96
N VAL A 91 -4.49 -6.90 11.31
CA VAL A 91 -5.54 -5.97 11.67
C VAL A 91 -5.60 -5.95 13.19
N ASN A 92 -5.27 -4.82 13.78
CA ASN A 92 -5.18 -4.70 15.22
C ASN A 92 -6.55 -4.44 15.83
N THR A 93 -6.63 -4.57 17.15
CA THR A 93 -7.85 -4.19 17.85
C THR A 93 -8.13 -2.73 17.56
N GLY A 94 -9.33 -2.45 17.05
CA GLY A 94 -9.68 -1.11 16.65
C GLY A 94 -9.67 -0.92 15.15
N GLY A 95 -9.11 -1.88 14.40
CA GLY A 95 -9.21 -1.89 12.94
C GLY A 95 -8.02 -1.37 12.18
N ASP A 96 -7.05 -0.76 12.86
CA ASP A 96 -5.87 -0.27 12.14
C ASP A 96 -4.99 -1.42 11.66
N VAL A 97 -4.36 -1.21 10.52
CA VAL A 97 -3.54 -2.24 9.86
C VAL A 97 -2.08 -1.88 10.01
N SER A 98 -1.27 -2.86 10.37
CA SER A 98 0.17 -2.65 10.51
C SER A 98 0.91 -3.91 10.11
N LEU A 99 2.22 -3.75 9.81
CA LEU A 99 3.06 -4.88 9.42
C LEU A 99 3.27 -5.85 10.56
N PHE A 100 3.34 -5.35 11.78
CA PHE A 100 3.52 -6.18 12.97
C PHE A 100 2.35 -5.97 13.91
N ALA A 101 1.93 -7.06 14.56
CA ALA A 101 0.84 -6.97 15.54
C ALA A 101 1.25 -6.04 16.67
N LYS A 102 0.28 -5.27 17.17
CA LYS A 102 0.56 -4.28 18.21
C LYS A 102 0.04 -4.68 19.58
N HIS A 103 -0.48 -5.90 19.70
CA HIS A 103 -1.08 -6.31 20.97
C HIS A 103 -0.05 -6.49 22.07
N THR A 104 1.23 -6.63 21.73
CA THR A 104 2.25 -6.80 22.75
C THR A 104 2.38 -5.59 23.65
N GLU A 105 2.06 -4.43 23.16
CA GLU A 105 2.10 -3.23 24.00
C GLU A 105 1.11 -3.30 25.14
N GLN A 106 -0.03 -3.90 24.88
CA GLN A 106 -1.04 -4.04 25.90
C GLN A 106 -0.57 -4.95 27.02
N LEU A 107 0.21 -5.96 26.67
CA LEU A 107 0.73 -6.87 27.66
C LEU A 107 1.64 -6.17 28.65
N PHE A 108 2.46 -5.28 28.14
CA PHE A 108 3.35 -4.52 29.02
C PHE A 108 2.57 -3.64 29.98
N GLU A 109 1.53 -3.02 29.47
CA GLU A 109 0.72 -2.15 30.31
C GLU A 109 0.01 -2.94 31.40
N VAL A 110 -0.43 -4.13 31.06
CA VAL A 110 -1.11 -4.97 32.02
C VAL A 110 -0.18 -5.36 33.16
N LYS A 111 1.07 -5.58 32.84
CA LYS A 111 2.03 -5.97 33.86
C LYS A 111 2.41 -4.84 34.77
N ALA A 112 2.35 -3.66 34.32
CA ALA A 112 2.77 -2.52 35.11
C ALA A 112 1.86 -2.27 36.34
#